data_748eadac0ad029014e45919e6e36e4b9
#
_entry.id   748eadac0ad029014e45919e6e36e4b9
#
_cell.length_a   1.000
_cell.length_b   1.000
_cell.length_c   1.000
_cell.angle_alpha   90.00
_cell.angle_beta   90.00
_cell.angle_gamma   90.00
#
_symmetry.space_group_name_H-M   'P 1'
#
loop_
_entity.id
_entity.type
_entity.pdbx_description
1 polymer ?
#
loop_
_entity_poly.entity_id
_entity_poly.type
_entity_poly.pdbx_seq_one_letter_code
_entity_poly.pdbx_strand_id
1 'polypeptide(L)'
;YMYGASSNEHRNVMPNYLLQWEMIRWAIAGGCRIYDFRGVSGDLSPENPLYGLYRFKKGFNGDFCEFCGQFTMIYKPVVAKGMDFALKCHKKLRHAMAYSRRRK
;
A
#
# COMPACT_ATOMS: atom_id res chain seq x y z
N TYR A 1 -0.87 -2.09 -10.66
CA TYR A 1 -1.14 -0.83 -9.92
C TYR A 1 -0.14 -0.63 -8.78
N MET A 2 0.92 0.13 -9.03
CA MET A 2 2.03 0.24 -8.06
C MET A 2 1.82 1.36 -7.04
N TYR A 3 1.35 2.51 -7.45
CA TYR A 3 1.19 3.67 -6.60
C TYR A 3 -0.10 4.40 -6.95
N GLY A 4 -0.79 4.89 -5.94
CA GLY A 4 -1.96 5.73 -6.07
C GLY A 4 -1.86 6.93 -5.15
N ALA A 5 -2.36 8.06 -5.62
CA ALA A 5 -2.51 9.25 -4.82
C ALA A 5 -3.82 9.95 -5.21
N SER A 6 -4.42 10.66 -4.29
CA SER A 6 -5.57 11.51 -4.53
C SER A 6 -5.50 12.77 -3.70
N SER A 7 -6.07 13.86 -4.22
CA SER A 7 -6.32 15.05 -3.43
C SER A 7 -7.31 14.76 -2.30
N ASN A 8 -7.26 15.54 -1.24
CA ASN A 8 -8.30 15.57 -0.21
C ASN A 8 -9.51 16.41 -0.61
N GLU A 9 -9.40 17.16 -1.72
CA GLU A 9 -10.48 17.96 -2.27
C GLU A 9 -11.41 17.08 -3.13
N HIS A 10 -12.70 17.38 -3.09
CA HIS A 10 -13.74 16.71 -3.89
C HIS A 10 -13.75 15.17 -3.79
N ARG A 11 -13.42 14.61 -2.63
CA ARG A 11 -13.39 13.14 -2.43
C ARG A 11 -14.72 12.45 -2.69
N ASN A 12 -15.83 13.17 -2.59
CA ASN A 12 -17.18 12.69 -2.88
C ASN A 12 -17.38 12.22 -4.33
N VAL A 13 -16.62 12.76 -5.30
CA VAL A 13 -16.68 12.32 -6.70
C VAL A 13 -15.85 11.06 -6.98
N MET A 14 -15.14 10.54 -5.97
CA MET A 14 -14.39 9.28 -6.00
C MET A 14 -13.53 9.08 -7.26
N PRO A 15 -12.64 10.03 -7.62
CA PRO A 15 -11.94 10.05 -8.91
C PRO A 15 -11.07 8.80 -9.14
N ASN A 16 -10.59 8.18 -8.05
CA ASN A 16 -9.77 6.98 -8.13
C ASN A 16 -10.51 5.77 -8.72
N TYR A 17 -11.84 5.70 -8.60
CA TYR A 17 -12.60 4.63 -9.23
C TYR A 17 -12.58 4.76 -10.75
N LEU A 18 -12.78 5.96 -11.27
CA LEU A 18 -12.72 6.21 -12.71
C LEU A 18 -11.31 5.95 -13.25
N LEU A 19 -10.29 6.49 -12.58
CA LEU A 19 -8.90 6.30 -12.96
C LEU A 19 -8.54 4.81 -13.02
N GLN A 20 -8.92 4.06 -12.00
CA GLN A 20 -8.64 2.64 -11.92
C GLN A 20 -9.36 1.85 -13.02
N TRP A 21 -10.60 2.22 -13.31
CA TRP A 21 -11.37 1.63 -14.39
C TRP A 21 -10.72 1.86 -15.77
N GLU A 22 -10.28 3.07 -16.05
CA GLU A 22 -9.58 3.38 -17.32
C GLU A 22 -8.24 2.64 -17.43
N MET A 23 -7.51 2.48 -16.33
CA MET A 23 -6.29 1.67 -16.32
C MET A 23 -6.57 0.18 -16.60
N ILE A 24 -7.66 -0.37 -16.07
CA ILE A 24 -8.08 -1.76 -16.36
C ILE A 24 -8.44 -1.89 -17.84
N ARG A 25 -9.22 -0.96 -18.39
CA ARG A 25 -9.59 -0.95 -19.80
C ARG A 25 -8.34 -0.88 -20.71
N TRP A 26 -7.41 -0.02 -20.37
CA TRP A 26 -6.15 0.10 -21.08
C TRP A 26 -5.32 -1.20 -21.02
N ALA A 27 -5.25 -1.85 -19.88
CA ALA A 27 -4.57 -3.13 -19.72
C ALA A 27 -5.22 -4.24 -20.57
N ILE A 28 -6.55 -4.31 -20.61
CA ILE A 28 -7.30 -5.24 -21.46
C ILE A 28 -6.99 -4.98 -22.94
N ALA A 29 -7.04 -3.72 -23.39
CA ALA A 29 -6.73 -3.34 -24.76
C ALA A 29 -5.27 -3.67 -25.14
N GLY A 30 -4.35 -3.63 -24.17
CA GLY A 30 -2.96 -4.04 -24.31
C GLY A 30 -2.73 -5.55 -24.26
N GLY A 31 -3.79 -6.36 -24.15
CA GLY A 31 -3.71 -7.83 -24.10
C GLY A 31 -3.25 -8.40 -22.76
N CYS A 32 -3.26 -7.63 -21.69
CA CYS A 32 -2.94 -8.12 -20.34
C CYS A 32 -4.01 -9.11 -19.87
N ARG A 33 -3.58 -10.26 -19.36
CA ARG A 33 -4.47 -11.29 -18.83
C ARG A 33 -4.75 -11.14 -17.34
N ILE A 34 -3.88 -10.45 -16.62
CA ILE A 34 -3.97 -10.26 -15.18
C ILE A 34 -3.72 -8.77 -14.90
N TYR A 35 -4.56 -8.20 -14.05
CA TYR A 35 -4.40 -6.87 -13.49
C TYR A 35 -4.18 -6.99 -11.98
N ASP A 36 -2.97 -6.71 -11.52
CA ASP A 36 -2.59 -6.84 -10.11
C ASP A 36 -2.84 -5.52 -9.36
N PHE A 37 -3.79 -5.55 -8.43
CA PHE A 37 -4.09 -4.44 -7.51
C PHE A 37 -3.06 -4.28 -6.39
N ARG A 38 -2.04 -5.13 -6.31
CA ARG A 38 -1.08 -5.18 -5.20
C ARG A 38 -1.71 -5.49 -3.85
N GLY A 39 -0.88 -5.43 -2.80
CA GLY A 39 -1.26 -5.86 -1.47
C GLY A 39 -2.37 -5.04 -0.81
N VAL A 40 -3.08 -5.71 0.07
CA VAL A 40 -3.95 -5.14 1.11
C VAL A 40 -3.49 -5.68 2.46
N SER A 41 -4.04 -5.15 3.55
CA SER A 41 -3.80 -5.72 4.88
C SER A 41 -4.31 -7.16 4.95
N GLY A 42 -3.60 -8.04 5.65
CA GLY A 42 -4.10 -9.38 5.97
C GLY A 42 -5.27 -9.35 6.97
N ASP A 43 -5.39 -8.28 7.76
CA ASP A 43 -6.54 -8.02 8.62
C ASP A 43 -7.60 -7.25 7.82
N LEU A 44 -8.68 -7.94 7.47
CA LEU A 44 -9.82 -7.44 6.69
C LEU A 44 -10.98 -6.96 7.58
N SER A 45 -10.76 -6.79 8.87
CA SER A 45 -11.79 -6.29 9.79
C SER A 45 -12.12 -4.81 9.53
N PRO A 46 -13.37 -4.38 9.73
CA PRO A 46 -13.78 -2.97 9.57
C PRO A 46 -13.05 -2.01 10.50
N GLU A 47 -12.53 -2.48 11.64
CA GLU A 47 -11.78 -1.73 12.63
C GLU A 47 -10.36 -1.41 12.17
N ASN A 48 -9.84 -2.13 11.16
CA ASN A 48 -8.52 -1.89 10.62
C ASN A 48 -8.47 -0.52 9.89
N PRO A 49 -7.53 0.38 10.21
CA PRO A 49 -7.37 1.66 9.49
C PRO A 49 -7.17 1.51 7.98
N LEU A 50 -6.69 0.35 7.52
CA LEU A 50 -6.46 0.04 6.11
C LEU A 50 -7.66 -0.64 5.43
N TYR A 51 -8.77 -0.88 6.15
CA TYR A 51 -9.97 -1.50 5.60
C TYR A 51 -10.54 -0.74 4.40
N GLY A 52 -10.46 0.58 4.40
CA GLY A 52 -10.90 1.41 3.28
C GLY A 52 -10.21 1.07 1.96
N LEU A 53 -8.91 0.75 2.01
CA LEU A 53 -8.15 0.31 0.84
C LEU A 53 -8.61 -1.06 0.33
N TYR A 54 -8.86 -1.99 1.22
CA TYR A 54 -9.42 -3.31 0.87
C TYR A 54 -10.80 -3.15 0.21
N ARG A 55 -11.71 -2.39 0.84
CA ARG A 55 -13.05 -2.13 0.32
C ARG A 55 -13.02 -1.49 -1.07
N PHE A 56 -12.12 -0.53 -1.29
CA PHE A 56 -11.91 0.10 -2.59
C PHE A 56 -11.54 -0.93 -3.67
N LYS A 57 -10.54 -1.78 -3.41
CA LYS A 57 -10.07 -2.80 -4.36
C LYS A 57 -11.11 -3.88 -4.59
N LYS A 58 -11.80 -4.33 -3.54
CA LYS A 58 -12.89 -5.30 -3.62
C LYS A 58 -14.05 -4.82 -4.51
N GLY A 59 -14.28 -3.52 -4.59
CA GLY A 59 -15.30 -2.93 -5.46
C GLY A 59 -15.11 -3.23 -6.96
N PHE A 60 -13.90 -3.65 -7.37
CA PHE A 60 -13.62 -4.11 -8.74
C PHE A 60 -13.75 -5.63 -8.92
N ASN A 61 -14.28 -6.33 -7.93
CA ASN A 61 -14.50 -7.77 -7.93
C ASN A 61 -13.22 -8.60 -8.17
N GLY A 62 -12.08 -8.11 -7.66
CA GLY A 62 -10.82 -8.85 -7.73
C GLY A 62 -10.76 -10.00 -6.71
N ASP A 63 -10.04 -11.06 -7.07
CA ASP A 63 -9.77 -12.19 -6.18
C ASP A 63 -8.75 -11.81 -5.11
N PHE A 64 -9.03 -12.15 -3.86
CA PHE A 64 -8.09 -12.00 -2.77
C PHE A 64 -7.20 -13.24 -2.70
N CYS A 65 -5.90 -13.04 -2.94
CA CYS A 65 -4.90 -14.09 -2.86
C CYS A 65 -4.01 -13.87 -1.64
N GLU A 66 -4.00 -14.83 -0.73
CA GLU A 66 -3.07 -14.84 0.40
C GLU A 66 -1.80 -15.61 0.01
N PHE A 67 -0.67 -14.91 0.08
CA PHE A 67 0.64 -15.54 -0.15
C PHE A 67 1.17 -16.19 1.12
N CYS A 68 2.04 -17.18 0.98
CA CYS A 68 2.64 -17.91 2.10
C CYS A 68 3.54 -17.05 3.02
N GLY A 69 3.60 -15.74 2.80
CA GLY A 69 4.36 -14.81 3.61
C GLY A 69 5.79 -14.58 3.11
N GLN A 70 6.53 -13.83 3.91
CA GLN A 70 7.93 -13.50 3.62
C GLN A 70 8.84 -14.33 4.52
N PHE A 71 9.74 -15.10 3.90
CA PHE A 71 10.78 -15.84 4.61
C PHE A 71 12.08 -15.05 4.59
N THR A 72 12.72 -14.88 5.75
CA THR A 72 13.98 -14.16 5.87
C THR A 72 15.06 -15.08 6.43
N MET A 73 16.13 -15.30 5.68
CA MET A 73 17.30 -16.04 6.13
C MET A 73 18.38 -15.06 6.56
N ILE A 74 18.79 -15.14 7.82
CA ILE A 74 19.79 -14.25 8.40
C ILE A 74 21.15 -14.95 8.44
N TYR A 75 22.08 -14.57 7.55
CA TYR A 75 23.42 -15.12 7.49
C TYR A 75 24.38 -14.50 8.54
N LYS A 76 24.18 -13.23 8.88
CA LYS A 76 25.03 -12.48 9.83
C LYS A 76 24.17 -11.78 10.87
N PRO A 77 23.83 -12.45 11.99
CA PRO A 77 22.86 -11.94 12.94
C PRO A 77 23.28 -10.61 13.61
N VAL A 78 24.57 -10.37 13.82
CA VAL A 78 25.06 -9.13 14.40
C VAL A 78 24.81 -7.94 13.44
N VAL A 79 25.12 -8.14 12.15
CA VAL A 79 24.88 -7.10 11.12
C VAL A 79 23.39 -6.84 10.95
N ALA A 80 22.58 -7.88 10.92
CA ALA A 80 21.12 -7.75 10.81
C ALA A 80 20.53 -6.94 11.98
N LYS A 81 20.94 -7.22 13.21
CA LYS A 81 20.50 -6.44 14.39
C LYS A 81 20.97 -4.99 14.32
N GLY A 82 22.19 -4.74 13.86
CA GLY A 82 22.70 -3.38 13.66
C GLY A 82 21.90 -2.59 12.62
N MET A 83 21.56 -3.23 11.49
CA MET A 83 20.69 -2.63 10.47
C MET A 83 19.30 -2.33 10.98
N ASP A 84 18.68 -3.26 11.71
CA ASP A 84 17.34 -3.06 12.30
C ASP A 84 17.34 -1.89 13.28
N PHE A 85 18.37 -1.77 14.11
CA PHE A 85 18.54 -0.64 15.02
C PHE A 85 18.69 0.67 14.25
N ALA A 86 19.54 0.72 13.23
CA ALA A 86 19.74 1.90 12.40
C ALA A 86 18.46 2.34 11.69
N LEU A 87 17.68 1.39 11.15
CA LEU A 87 16.39 1.65 10.51
C LEU A 87 15.36 2.21 11.51
N LYS A 88 15.32 1.66 12.74
CA LYS A 88 14.45 2.17 13.81
C LYS A 88 14.80 3.61 14.20
N CYS A 89 16.09 3.91 14.34
CA CYS A 89 16.58 5.26 14.63
C CYS A 89 16.22 6.23 13.50
N HIS A 90 16.47 5.84 12.25
CA HIS A 90 16.13 6.63 11.07
C HIS A 90 14.62 6.94 10.98
N LYS A 91 13.75 5.95 11.23
CA LYS A 91 12.30 6.17 11.28
C LYS A 91 11.91 7.17 12.36
N LYS A 92 12.46 7.05 13.58
CA LYS A 92 12.20 8.01 14.66
C LYS A 92 12.62 9.44 14.30
N LEU A 93 13.80 9.61 13.71
CA LEU A 93 14.31 10.91 13.25
C LEU A 93 13.39 11.51 12.16
N ARG A 94 12.99 10.73 11.17
CA ARG A 94 12.04 11.19 10.14
C ARG A 94 10.71 11.62 10.72
N HIS A 95 10.16 10.88 11.68
CA HIS A 95 8.91 11.25 12.35
C HIS A 95 9.07 12.55 13.14
N ALA A 96 10.18 12.73 13.87
CA ALA A 96 10.45 13.95 14.61
C ALA A 96 10.58 15.17 13.67
N MET A 97 11.29 15.01 12.55
CA MET A 97 11.44 16.09 11.55
C MET A 97 10.11 16.42 10.85
N ALA A 98 9.31 15.43 10.52
CA ALA A 98 8.00 15.63 9.92
C ALA A 98 7.03 16.33 10.89
N TYR A 99 7.09 16.00 12.16
CA TYR A 99 6.30 16.66 13.21
C TYR A 99 6.71 18.13 13.39
N SER A 100 8.01 18.41 13.39
CA SER A 100 8.54 19.79 13.48
C SER A 100 8.11 20.67 12.30
N ARG A 101 8.05 20.10 11.07
CA ARG A 101 7.60 20.82 9.86
C ARG A 101 6.10 21.15 9.87
N ARG A 102 5.27 20.39 10.57
CA ARG A 102 3.81 20.64 10.67
C ARG A 102 3.44 21.71 11.70
N ARG A 103 4.40 22.13 12.52
CA ARG A 103 4.20 23.15 13.57
C ARG A 103 4.64 24.56 13.15
N LYS A 104 5.24 24.69 11.99
CA LYS A 104 5.53 25.98 11.34
C LYS A 104 4.51 26.24 10.24
#